data_8aeca4cdd279b950d28bd5e52e048b15
#
_entry.id   8aeca4cdd279b950d28bd5e52e048b15
#
_cell.length_a   1.000
_cell.length_b   1.000
_cell.length_c   1.000
_cell.angle_alpha   90.00
_cell.angle_beta   90.00
_cell.angle_gamma   90.00
#
_symmetry.space_group_name_H-M   'P 1'
#
loop_
_entity.id
_entity.type
_entity.pdbx_description
1 polymer ?
#
loop_
_entity_poly.entity_id
_entity_poly.type
_entity_poly.pdbx_seq_one_letter_code
_entity_poly.pdbx_strand_id
1 'polypeptide(L)'
;NSIKSVELSLEDIKNHSEELHGFYLNVSNNAKFNTFILPQNHFYSLKLHLKENFKVYGYYLKDKLVGFYTLILNNKAVETYFLGYDEAHQYPNQLYLNMLYDMLKFGLENRHETVIYARTAMEIKSSIGAKAKPMVVYMKHTNPFLNTILKQVFKLMNPLQDREKWHPFK
;
A
#
# COMPACT_ATOMS: atom_id res chain seq x y z
N ASN A 1 -6.78 8.12 -23.75
CA ASN A 1 -6.24 8.89 -22.61
C ASN A 1 -5.33 7.96 -21.80
N SER A 2 -4.02 8.05 -22.02
CA SER A 2 -3.04 7.24 -21.26
C SER A 2 -2.73 7.95 -19.93
N ILE A 3 -2.79 7.20 -18.84
CA ILE A 3 -2.25 7.63 -17.56
C ILE A 3 -0.72 7.56 -17.65
N LYS A 4 -0.07 8.56 -17.08
CA LYS A 4 1.39 8.60 -16.94
C LYS A 4 1.75 8.43 -15.49
N SER A 5 2.69 7.50 -15.20
CA SER A 5 3.30 7.34 -13.88
C SER A 5 4.63 8.09 -13.86
N VAL A 6 4.83 8.97 -12.88
CA VAL A 6 6.01 9.84 -12.76
C VAL A 6 6.53 9.76 -11.33
N GLU A 7 7.85 9.55 -11.15
CA GLU A 7 8.47 9.64 -9.82
C GLU A 7 8.44 11.11 -9.34
N LEU A 8 7.93 11.31 -8.14
CA LEU A 8 7.83 12.62 -7.52
C LEU A 8 9.10 12.96 -6.73
N SER A 9 9.63 14.15 -6.96
CA SER A 9 10.72 14.71 -6.16
C SER A 9 10.23 15.09 -4.74
N LEU A 10 11.16 15.43 -3.86
CA LEU A 10 10.82 15.94 -2.52
C LEU A 10 9.97 17.21 -2.60
N GLU A 11 10.25 18.07 -3.57
CA GLU A 11 9.51 19.32 -3.80
C GLU A 11 8.10 19.05 -4.34
N ASP A 12 7.96 18.12 -5.29
CA ASP A 12 6.65 17.70 -5.80
C ASP A 12 5.78 17.12 -4.68
N ILE A 13 6.34 16.26 -3.84
CA ILE A 13 5.63 15.68 -2.69
C ILE A 13 5.16 16.77 -1.72
N LYS A 14 5.99 17.79 -1.50
CA LYS A 14 5.62 18.93 -0.65
C LYS A 14 4.48 19.73 -1.27
N ASN A 15 4.57 20.03 -2.55
CA ASN A 15 3.59 20.85 -3.28
C ASN A 15 2.24 20.13 -3.42
N HIS A 16 2.24 18.80 -3.58
CA HIS A 16 1.04 17.96 -3.66
C HIS A 16 0.63 17.33 -2.32
N SER A 17 1.18 17.80 -1.20
CA SER A 17 0.98 17.15 0.11
C SER A 17 -0.49 16.99 0.50
N GLU A 18 -1.33 17.99 0.23
CA GLU A 18 -2.77 17.95 0.50
C GLU A 18 -3.50 16.94 -0.40
N GLU A 19 -3.19 16.94 -1.70
CA GLU A 19 -3.81 16.00 -2.66
C GLU A 19 -3.42 14.56 -2.35
N LEU A 20 -2.14 14.29 -2.09
CA LEU A 20 -1.64 12.97 -1.71
C LEU A 20 -2.32 12.46 -0.43
N HIS A 21 -2.47 13.34 0.57
CA HIS A 21 -3.16 12.99 1.80
C HIS A 21 -4.66 12.74 1.57
N GLY A 22 -5.33 13.56 0.74
CA GLY A 22 -6.72 13.36 0.35
C GLY A 22 -6.94 12.00 -0.35
N PHE A 23 -6.09 11.64 -1.31
CA PHE A 23 -6.15 10.34 -1.99
C PHE A 23 -5.88 9.17 -1.03
N TYR A 24 -4.95 9.33 -0.11
CA TYR A 24 -4.73 8.33 0.95
C TYR A 24 -5.97 8.15 1.82
N LEU A 25 -6.63 9.25 2.22
CA LEU A 25 -7.85 9.20 3.03
C LEU A 25 -8.99 8.49 2.31
N ASN A 26 -9.16 8.67 1.00
CA ASN A 26 -10.16 7.95 0.21
C ASN A 26 -10.01 6.44 0.37
N VAL A 27 -8.79 5.92 0.28
CA VAL A 27 -8.52 4.49 0.45
C VAL A 27 -8.63 4.06 1.91
N SER A 28 -8.12 4.88 2.83
CA SER A 28 -8.09 4.60 4.26
C SER A 28 -9.49 4.52 4.88
N ASN A 29 -10.39 5.41 4.49
CA ASN A 29 -11.77 5.45 4.98
C ASN A 29 -12.62 4.28 4.48
N ASN A 30 -12.28 3.72 3.33
CA ASN A 30 -12.93 2.53 2.79
C ASN A 30 -12.41 1.21 3.40
N ALA A 31 -11.37 1.27 4.23
CA ALA A 31 -10.86 0.10 4.92
C ALA A 31 -11.77 -0.32 6.08
N LYS A 32 -12.14 -1.61 6.15
CA LYS A 32 -13.00 -2.16 7.23
C LYS A 32 -12.40 -1.98 8.63
N PHE A 33 -11.09 -1.81 8.73
CA PHE A 33 -10.38 -1.65 9.99
C PHE A 33 -9.16 -0.75 9.78
N ASN A 34 -9.16 0.38 10.45
CA ASN A 34 -8.05 1.33 10.46
C ASN A 34 -7.74 1.73 11.90
N THR A 35 -6.51 1.54 12.34
CA THR A 35 -6.08 1.81 13.72
C THR A 35 -5.53 3.23 13.90
N PHE A 36 -5.11 3.87 12.81
CA PHE A 36 -4.53 5.21 12.83
C PHE A 36 -4.65 5.87 11.46
N ILE A 37 -4.67 7.19 11.46
CA ILE A 37 -4.63 8.02 10.25
C ILE A 37 -3.24 8.65 10.16
N LEU A 38 -2.62 8.57 9.00
CA LEU A 38 -1.33 9.21 8.74
C LEU A 38 -1.50 10.73 8.73
N PRO A 39 -0.57 11.50 9.31
CA PRO A 39 -0.59 12.95 9.17
C PRO A 39 -0.27 13.39 7.74
N GLN A 40 -0.72 14.58 7.36
CA GLN A 40 -0.57 15.11 6.00
C GLN A 40 0.89 15.17 5.52
N ASN A 41 1.83 15.45 6.41
CA ASN A 41 3.26 15.53 6.09
C ASN A 41 3.98 14.18 6.06
N HIS A 42 3.27 13.06 6.21
CA HIS A 42 3.87 11.74 6.37
C HIS A 42 4.78 11.35 5.20
N PHE A 43 4.29 11.46 3.96
CA PHE A 43 5.06 11.07 2.76
C PHE A 43 6.26 11.99 2.53
N TYR A 44 6.10 13.29 2.79
CA TYR A 44 7.20 14.24 2.75
C TYR A 44 8.29 13.90 3.78
N SER A 45 7.90 13.62 5.01
CA SER A 45 8.83 13.25 6.08
C SER A 45 9.58 11.96 5.75
N LEU A 46 8.89 10.94 5.20
CA LEU A 46 9.56 9.71 4.78
C LEU A 46 10.55 9.95 3.64
N LYS A 47 10.17 10.73 2.61
CA LYS A 47 11.09 11.04 1.50
C LYS A 47 12.32 11.81 1.99
N LEU A 48 12.14 12.75 2.90
CA LEU A 48 13.22 13.54 3.48
C LEU A 48 14.25 12.66 4.23
N HIS A 49 13.78 11.68 5.00
CA HIS A 49 14.65 10.85 5.85
C HIS A 49 15.17 9.60 5.14
N LEU A 50 14.34 8.92 4.35
CA LEU A 50 14.73 7.70 3.63
C LEU A 50 15.34 7.97 2.25
N LYS A 51 15.23 9.20 1.74
CA LYS A 51 15.83 9.66 0.48
C LYS A 51 15.49 8.70 -0.68
N GLU A 52 16.51 8.11 -1.29
CA GLU A 52 16.35 7.20 -2.42
C GLU A 52 15.69 5.85 -2.05
N ASN A 53 15.69 5.49 -0.77
CA ASN A 53 15.02 4.29 -0.30
C ASN A 53 13.50 4.44 -0.15
N PHE A 54 12.95 5.64 -0.37
CA PHE A 54 11.52 5.88 -0.43
C PHE A 54 11.15 6.50 -1.76
N LYS A 55 10.33 5.79 -2.53
CA LYS A 55 9.85 6.22 -3.83
C LYS A 55 8.37 6.57 -3.77
N VAL A 56 8.00 7.68 -4.39
CA VAL A 56 6.62 8.12 -4.56
C VAL A 56 6.37 8.33 -6.04
N TYR A 57 5.36 7.67 -6.58
CA TYR A 57 4.97 7.79 -7.98
C TYR A 57 3.58 8.41 -8.07
N GLY A 58 3.47 9.53 -8.76
CA GLY A 58 2.21 10.18 -9.08
C GLY A 58 1.62 9.65 -10.39
N TYR A 59 0.32 9.44 -10.41
CA TYR A 59 -0.46 9.07 -11.59
C TYR A 59 -1.16 10.31 -12.15
N TYR A 60 -0.82 10.64 -13.37
CA TYR A 60 -1.36 11.81 -14.06
C TYR A 60 -2.27 11.41 -15.22
N LEU A 61 -3.49 11.93 -15.23
CA LEU A 61 -4.41 11.85 -16.35
C LEU A 61 -4.49 13.23 -17.00
N LYS A 62 -3.94 13.35 -18.20
CA LYS A 62 -3.60 14.65 -18.80
C LYS A 62 -2.78 15.43 -17.80
N ASP A 63 -2.74 16.47 -17.38
CA ASP A 63 -1.84 17.12 -16.41
C ASP A 63 -2.37 17.15 -14.97
N LYS A 64 -3.48 16.42 -14.68
CA LYS A 64 -4.08 16.34 -13.35
C LYS A 64 -3.55 15.11 -12.62
N LEU A 65 -3.04 15.28 -11.38
CA LEU A 65 -2.74 14.18 -10.48
C LEU A 65 -4.07 13.50 -10.09
N VAL A 66 -4.15 12.18 -10.25
CA VAL A 66 -5.36 11.38 -9.98
C VAL A 66 -5.09 10.20 -9.03
N GLY A 67 -3.87 10.03 -8.60
CA GLY A 67 -3.51 9.01 -7.63
C GLY A 67 -2.00 8.90 -7.44
N PHE A 68 -1.59 8.09 -6.51
CA PHE A 68 -0.17 7.82 -6.24
C PHE A 68 0.02 6.46 -5.59
N TYR A 69 1.24 5.96 -5.66
CA TYR A 69 1.69 4.83 -4.86
C TYR A 69 3.09 5.07 -4.32
N THR A 70 3.44 4.34 -3.26
CA THR A 70 4.73 4.46 -2.59
C THR A 70 5.43 3.12 -2.42
N LEU A 71 6.76 3.15 -2.49
CA LEU A 71 7.64 2.00 -2.30
C LEU A 71 8.69 2.32 -1.25
N ILE A 72 9.00 1.33 -0.41
CA ILE A 72 10.18 1.34 0.46
C ILE A 72 11.17 0.31 -0.08
N LEU A 73 12.38 0.74 -0.38
CA LEU A 73 13.44 -0.12 -0.87
C LEU A 73 14.23 -0.65 0.33
N ASN A 74 14.20 -1.97 0.50
CA ASN A 74 14.85 -2.65 1.62
C ASN A 74 15.78 -3.75 1.08
N ASN A 75 17.02 -3.39 0.81
CA ASN A 75 18.02 -4.25 0.20
C ASN A 75 17.50 -4.90 -1.10
N LYS A 76 17.22 -6.21 -1.06
CA LYS A 76 16.76 -7.01 -2.19
C LYS A 76 15.23 -7.06 -2.32
N ALA A 77 14.51 -6.42 -1.42
CA ALA A 77 13.05 -6.38 -1.40
C ALA A 77 12.52 -4.99 -1.69
N VAL A 78 11.39 -4.93 -2.39
CA VAL A 78 10.56 -3.74 -2.52
C VAL A 78 9.30 -3.95 -1.68
N GLU A 79 9.09 -3.09 -0.71
CA GLU A 79 7.87 -3.09 0.09
C GLU A 79 6.88 -2.09 -0.52
N THR A 80 5.72 -2.56 -0.97
CA THR A 80 4.64 -1.67 -1.35
C THR A 80 4.04 -1.09 -0.08
N TYR A 81 4.02 0.25 0.02
CA TYR A 81 3.67 0.88 1.28
C TYR A 81 2.24 1.41 1.26
N PHE A 82 2.03 2.67 0.95
CA PHE A 82 0.68 3.22 0.79
C PHE A 82 0.42 3.64 -0.66
N LEU A 83 -0.84 3.67 -1.01
CA LEU A 83 -1.34 4.23 -2.26
C LEU A 83 -2.64 4.99 -1.99
N GLY A 84 -3.00 5.84 -2.91
CA GLY A 84 -4.24 6.58 -2.86
C GLY A 84 -4.66 7.03 -4.26
N TYR A 85 -5.94 7.33 -4.45
CA TYR A 85 -6.47 7.74 -5.72
C TYR A 85 -7.75 8.57 -5.58
N ASP A 86 -8.04 9.33 -6.63
CA ASP A 86 -9.32 9.96 -6.84
C ASP A 86 -10.37 8.90 -7.19
N GLU A 87 -11.41 8.77 -6.37
CA GLU A 87 -12.46 7.75 -6.53
C GLU A 87 -13.18 7.88 -7.88
N ALA A 88 -13.36 9.10 -8.39
CA ALA A 88 -14.01 9.33 -9.69
C ALA A 88 -13.20 8.74 -10.85
N HIS A 89 -11.89 8.61 -10.69
CA HIS A 89 -10.97 8.11 -11.72
C HIS A 89 -10.57 6.65 -11.51
N GLN A 90 -10.86 6.04 -10.35
CA GLN A 90 -10.45 4.69 -9.99
C GLN A 90 -10.97 3.64 -10.97
N TYR A 91 -12.29 3.50 -11.10
CA TYR A 91 -12.91 2.45 -11.91
C TYR A 91 -12.72 2.67 -13.41
N PRO A 92 -12.95 3.87 -13.97
CA PRO A 92 -12.79 4.08 -15.42
C PRO A 92 -11.37 3.81 -15.91
N ASN A 93 -10.37 3.95 -15.05
CA ASN A 93 -8.97 3.81 -15.42
C ASN A 93 -8.27 2.64 -14.71
N GLN A 94 -8.98 1.87 -13.88
CA GLN A 94 -8.44 0.75 -13.09
C GLN A 94 -7.16 1.13 -12.32
N LEU A 95 -7.16 2.31 -11.68
CA LEU A 95 -5.97 2.88 -11.06
C LEU A 95 -5.30 1.92 -10.10
N TYR A 96 -6.06 1.30 -9.20
CA TYR A 96 -5.53 0.38 -8.20
C TYR A 96 -4.78 -0.80 -8.84
N LEU A 97 -5.38 -1.43 -9.84
CA LEU A 97 -4.77 -2.59 -10.53
C LEU A 97 -3.50 -2.17 -11.28
N ASN A 98 -3.54 -1.04 -11.99
CA ASN A 98 -2.38 -0.52 -12.71
C ASN A 98 -1.25 -0.17 -11.74
N MET A 99 -1.53 0.43 -10.58
CA MET A 99 -0.53 0.68 -9.53
C MET A 99 0.13 -0.62 -9.05
N LEU A 100 -0.64 -1.70 -8.85
CA LEU A 100 -0.08 -2.98 -8.47
C LEU A 100 0.86 -3.55 -9.55
N TYR A 101 0.51 -3.41 -10.83
CA TYR A 101 1.38 -3.81 -11.93
C TYR A 101 2.65 -2.96 -12.02
N ASP A 102 2.55 -1.65 -11.83
CA ASP A 102 3.72 -0.77 -11.86
C ASP A 102 4.67 -1.05 -10.69
N MET A 103 4.14 -1.36 -9.51
CA MET A 103 4.94 -1.80 -8.36
C MET A 103 5.69 -3.11 -8.67
N LEU A 104 5.03 -4.07 -9.33
CA LEU A 104 5.66 -5.32 -9.77
C LEU A 104 6.73 -5.04 -10.82
N LYS A 105 6.40 -4.24 -11.82
CA LYS A 105 7.30 -3.82 -12.89
C LYS A 105 8.55 -3.17 -12.33
N PHE A 106 8.41 -2.24 -11.38
CA PHE A 106 9.53 -1.61 -10.69
C PHE A 106 10.47 -2.65 -10.07
N GLY A 107 9.91 -3.62 -9.35
CA GLY A 107 10.69 -4.70 -8.72
C GLY A 107 11.47 -5.52 -9.74
N LEU A 108 10.86 -5.88 -10.87
CA LEU A 108 11.47 -6.66 -11.93
C LEU A 108 12.58 -5.88 -12.67
N GLU A 109 12.29 -4.64 -13.08
CA GLU A 109 13.24 -3.79 -13.83
C GLU A 109 14.48 -3.45 -12.99
N ASN A 110 14.32 -3.26 -11.68
CA ASN A 110 15.40 -2.97 -10.74
C ASN A 110 16.03 -4.24 -10.13
N ARG A 111 15.66 -5.44 -10.63
CA ARG A 111 16.24 -6.73 -10.22
C ARG A 111 16.11 -7.01 -8.72
N HIS A 112 15.04 -6.56 -8.09
CA HIS A 112 14.73 -6.95 -6.71
C HIS A 112 14.29 -8.42 -6.66
N GLU A 113 14.72 -9.15 -5.65
CA GLU A 113 14.37 -10.57 -5.47
C GLU A 113 12.92 -10.77 -5.04
N THR A 114 12.33 -9.77 -4.39
CA THR A 114 10.98 -9.88 -3.82
C THR A 114 10.24 -8.54 -3.88
N VAL A 115 8.97 -8.59 -4.28
CA VAL A 115 8.01 -7.48 -4.12
C VAL A 115 7.01 -7.90 -3.04
N ILE A 116 6.96 -7.15 -1.93
CA ILE A 116 6.13 -7.45 -0.78
C ILE A 116 4.88 -6.57 -0.83
N TYR A 117 3.72 -7.18 -1.08
CA TYR A 117 2.43 -6.52 -0.98
C TYR A 117 1.88 -6.64 0.43
N ALA A 118 1.36 -5.55 0.98
CA ALA A 118 0.75 -5.54 2.30
C ALA A 118 -0.44 -6.52 2.41
N ARG A 119 -0.90 -6.79 3.62
CA ARG A 119 -1.84 -7.88 3.95
C ARG A 119 -3.28 -7.72 3.48
N THR A 120 -3.71 -6.53 3.07
CA THR A 120 -5.09 -6.26 2.64
C THR A 120 -5.30 -6.56 1.15
N ALA A 121 -6.55 -6.64 0.69
CA ALA A 121 -6.93 -6.84 -0.72
C ALA A 121 -6.22 -8.05 -1.37
N MET A 122 -6.29 -9.20 -0.71
CA MET A 122 -5.54 -10.41 -1.09
C MET A 122 -5.98 -10.98 -2.44
N GLU A 123 -7.26 -10.85 -2.79
CA GLU A 123 -7.83 -11.38 -4.02
C GLU A 123 -7.22 -10.69 -5.25
N ILE A 124 -7.32 -9.37 -5.33
CA ILE A 124 -6.76 -8.61 -6.45
C ILE A 124 -5.22 -8.75 -6.54
N LYS A 125 -4.53 -8.90 -5.40
CA LYS A 125 -3.09 -9.18 -5.41
C LYS A 125 -2.76 -10.58 -5.93
N SER A 126 -3.61 -11.55 -5.68
CA SER A 126 -3.44 -12.89 -6.28
C SER A 126 -3.61 -12.86 -7.80
N SER A 127 -4.43 -11.97 -8.35
CA SER A 127 -4.60 -11.83 -9.82
C SER A 127 -3.35 -11.32 -10.54
N ILE A 128 -2.43 -10.66 -9.84
CA ILE A 128 -1.10 -10.27 -10.36
C ILE A 128 0.01 -11.27 -9.99
N GLY A 129 -0.36 -12.46 -9.51
CA GLY A 129 0.58 -13.53 -9.17
C GLY A 129 1.18 -13.49 -7.76
N ALA A 130 0.74 -12.59 -6.89
CA ALA A 130 1.23 -12.53 -5.52
C ALA A 130 0.82 -13.78 -4.72
N LYS A 131 1.78 -14.38 -4.02
CA LYS A 131 1.57 -15.56 -3.17
C LYS A 131 1.46 -15.13 -1.71
N ALA A 132 0.39 -15.56 -1.03
CA ALA A 132 0.24 -15.29 0.39
C ALA A 132 1.23 -16.09 1.21
N LYS A 133 1.94 -15.40 2.11
CA LYS A 133 2.77 -16.02 3.15
C LYS A 133 2.06 -15.89 4.49
N PRO A 134 1.87 -16.99 5.25
CA PRO A 134 1.30 -16.89 6.59
C PRO A 134 2.23 -16.09 7.50
N MET A 135 1.66 -15.19 8.25
CA MET A 135 2.37 -14.37 9.23
C MET A 135 1.66 -14.44 10.57
N VAL A 136 2.41 -14.29 11.65
CA VAL A 136 1.89 -14.28 13.01
C VAL A 136 2.28 -12.97 13.70
N VAL A 137 1.39 -12.48 14.54
CA VAL A 137 1.63 -11.33 15.40
C VAL A 137 1.63 -11.81 16.85
N TYR A 138 2.71 -11.53 17.55
CA TYR A 138 2.80 -11.81 18.98
C TYR A 138 2.47 -10.53 19.75
N MET A 139 1.48 -10.63 20.61
CA MET A 139 1.07 -9.53 21.49
C MET A 139 1.12 -9.98 22.95
N LYS A 140 1.64 -9.12 23.83
CA LYS A 140 1.70 -9.34 25.26
C LYS A 140 1.33 -8.05 25.98
N HIS A 141 0.37 -8.13 26.90
CA HIS A 141 0.08 -7.04 27.80
C HIS A 141 0.99 -7.13 29.04
N THR A 142 1.46 -6.00 29.56
CA THR A 142 2.32 -5.94 30.75
C THR A 142 1.61 -6.42 32.02
N ASN A 143 0.31 -6.15 32.12
CA ASN A 143 -0.52 -6.68 33.21
C ASN A 143 -0.91 -8.15 32.90
N PRO A 144 -0.55 -9.14 33.77
CA PRO A 144 -0.78 -10.55 33.51
C PRO A 144 -2.28 -10.93 33.47
N PHE A 145 -3.13 -10.27 34.25
CA PHE A 145 -4.57 -10.49 34.22
C PHE A 145 -5.19 -10.09 32.89
N LEU A 146 -4.87 -8.88 32.40
CA LEU A 146 -5.33 -8.41 31.09
C LEU A 146 -4.75 -9.27 29.96
N ASN A 147 -3.53 -9.78 30.10
CA ASN A 147 -2.93 -10.66 29.11
C ASN A 147 -3.71 -11.97 28.94
N THR A 148 -4.29 -12.50 30.01
CA THR A 148 -5.13 -13.70 29.95
C THR A 148 -6.45 -13.44 29.22
N ILE A 149 -7.07 -12.27 29.45
CA ILE A 149 -8.30 -11.85 28.77
C ILE A 149 -8.05 -11.62 27.29
N LEU A 150 -6.96 -10.94 26.93
CA LEU A 150 -6.58 -10.66 25.53
C LEU A 150 -6.51 -11.93 24.69
N LYS A 151 -5.99 -13.03 25.24
CA LYS A 151 -5.94 -14.32 24.55
C LYS A 151 -7.31 -14.80 24.07
N GLN A 152 -8.34 -14.63 24.89
CA GLN A 152 -9.71 -15.03 24.53
C GLN A 152 -10.32 -14.06 23.51
N VAL A 153 -10.13 -12.76 23.70
CA VAL A 153 -10.60 -11.73 22.76
C VAL A 153 -10.03 -11.97 21.36
N PHE A 154 -8.72 -12.19 21.23
CA PHE A 154 -8.11 -12.45 19.93
C PHE A 154 -8.54 -13.76 19.28
N LYS A 155 -8.85 -14.79 20.05
CA LYS A 155 -9.45 -16.03 19.51
C LYS A 155 -10.82 -15.77 18.89
N LEU A 156 -11.63 -14.92 19.50
CA LEU A 156 -12.96 -14.57 19.03
C LEU A 156 -12.92 -13.60 17.83
N MET A 157 -11.92 -12.73 17.80
CA MET A 157 -11.75 -11.73 16.74
C MET A 157 -11.00 -12.24 15.50
N ASN A 158 -10.51 -13.48 15.50
CA ASN A 158 -9.77 -14.03 14.37
C ASN A 158 -10.76 -14.37 13.22
N PRO A 159 -10.93 -13.52 12.21
CA PRO A 159 -11.85 -13.80 11.13
C PRO A 159 -11.27 -14.88 10.23
N LEU A 160 -12.06 -15.89 9.93
CA LEU A 160 -11.79 -16.81 8.83
C LEU A 160 -11.80 -15.99 7.52
N GLN A 161 -10.67 -15.93 6.85
CA GLN A 161 -10.57 -15.28 5.54
C GLN A 161 -10.76 -16.35 4.45
N ASP A 162 -12.00 -16.54 4.00
CA ASP A 162 -12.26 -17.19 2.74
C ASP A 162 -11.84 -16.24 1.60
N ARG A 163 -11.03 -16.75 0.68
CA ARG A 163 -10.54 -15.99 -0.48
C ARG A 163 -10.41 -16.90 -1.68
N GLU A 164 -10.78 -16.40 -2.84
CA GLU A 164 -10.40 -17.00 -4.10
C GLU A 164 -8.90 -16.83 -4.35
N LYS A 165 -8.25 -17.90 -4.80
CA LYS A 165 -6.84 -17.91 -5.19
C LYS A 165 -6.75 -17.90 -6.70
N TRP A 166 -6.28 -16.81 -7.27
CA TRP A 166 -5.99 -16.71 -8.69
C TRP A 166 -4.55 -17.19 -8.96
N HIS A 167 -4.36 -17.88 -10.07
CA HIS A 167 -3.06 -18.36 -10.50
C HIS A 167 -2.82 -17.93 -11.96
N PRO A 168 -2.56 -16.64 -12.21
CA PRO A 168 -2.45 -16.11 -13.57
C PRO A 168 -1.22 -16.63 -14.32
N PHE A 169 -0.21 -17.08 -13.60
CA PHE A 169 1.03 -17.64 -14.17
C PHE A 169 1.14 -19.12 -13.82
N LYS A 170 0.49 -19.96 -14.61
CA LYS A 170 0.66 -21.42 -14.60
C LYS A 170 1.63 -21.85 -15.67
#